data_8f0b660c30bf96abb4b638bd18a463bb
#
_entry.id   8f0b660c30bf96abb4b638bd18a463bb
#
_cell.length_a   1.000
_cell.length_b   1.000
_cell.length_c   1.000
_cell.angle_alpha   90.00
_cell.angle_beta   90.00
_cell.angle_gamma   90.00
#
_symmetry.space_group_name_H-M   'P 1'
#
loop_
_entity.id
_entity.type
_entity.pdbx_description
1 polymer ?
#
loop_
_entity_poly.entity_id
_entity_poly.type
_entity_poly.pdbx_seq_one_letter_code
_entity_poly.pdbx_strand_id
1 'polypeptide(L)'
;MSFLGLRFKEVIVSSSGHATTQQEQESSARPRRSKSKFGCRECKARRVKCDEAYPTCKRCQRQGIVCSSAPRLTQWQIETPWLSLQPKTFVNRRLLQYWLEKVSQTLVIDPENNPFSFPALEYIAQSSALLHAIQSVSASHEQYFSANTPIIALEERGKAIACLRKEINQSQHAPNALILTIMLLALAQCADSDTKDYGKQHLFATRAMIHSMLQNTSMLATNGPAIQLCLGMYLYWDMCSSFLVDPCESQGLNSLNISNAVHRMGDWHHPMYGTCSGLLLIMANVGRYCRQILDSPQNRNFVQEAVLEAQLTTWKTSPANPRLGHLYEAFRNHGLIFLYRAGAHAQSSCLMDPDSSEAQESLIQQYAEETVRHLMQIPATSHYLNFQSLPLLTVGSELTESNQSLRDQVRDRLRAIYSLNRLPANLLALRLLEELWDARDRGNPSFWLPHMLQKDWRLLLG
;
A
#
# COMPACT_ATOMS: atom_id res chain seq x y z
N MET A 1 -26.70 13.85 18.72
CA MET A 1 -25.58 14.77 18.47
C MET A 1 -25.64 15.17 17.00
N SER A 2 -25.81 16.46 16.75
CA SER A 2 -26.19 17.01 15.45
C SER A 2 -24.99 16.99 14.51
N PHE A 3 -25.09 16.25 13.43
CA PHE A 3 -24.16 16.36 12.30
C PHE A 3 -24.37 17.73 11.65
N LEU A 4 -23.35 18.58 11.67
CA LEU A 4 -23.28 19.80 10.87
C LEU A 4 -23.25 19.38 9.39
N GLY A 5 -24.38 19.58 8.72
CA GLY A 5 -24.52 19.26 7.31
C GLY A 5 -23.65 20.18 6.45
N LEU A 6 -22.61 19.64 5.90
CA LEU A 6 -21.83 20.27 4.84
C LEU A 6 -22.67 20.27 3.57
N ARG A 7 -23.17 21.42 3.15
CA ARG A 7 -23.80 21.60 1.84
C ARG A 7 -22.71 21.83 0.79
N PHE A 8 -22.53 20.86 -0.09
CA PHE A 8 -21.71 21.03 -1.28
C PHE A 8 -22.53 21.77 -2.35
N LYS A 9 -22.03 22.88 -2.87
CA LYS A 9 -22.54 23.51 -4.09
C LYS A 9 -21.67 23.09 -5.25
N GLU A 10 -22.24 22.31 -6.14
CA GLU A 10 -21.66 22.07 -7.47
C GLU A 10 -21.84 23.35 -8.31
N VAL A 11 -20.75 24.00 -8.67
CA VAL A 11 -20.77 25.10 -9.64
C VAL A 11 -20.48 24.50 -11.02
N ILE A 12 -21.54 24.21 -11.74
CA ILE A 12 -21.45 23.91 -13.17
C ILE A 12 -21.19 25.23 -13.90
N VAL A 13 -19.97 25.44 -14.36
CA VAL A 13 -19.66 26.55 -15.28
C VAL A 13 -20.12 26.15 -16.67
N SER A 14 -21.35 26.53 -17.03
CA SER A 14 -21.81 26.51 -18.39
C SER A 14 -21.22 27.71 -19.14
N SER A 15 -20.32 27.44 -20.07
CA SER A 15 -19.84 28.45 -21.04
C SER A 15 -20.93 28.70 -22.08
N SER A 16 -21.72 29.74 -21.87
CA SER A 16 -22.58 30.29 -22.90
C SER A 16 -21.72 31.16 -23.84
N GLY A 17 -21.49 30.64 -25.05
CA GLY A 17 -20.87 31.41 -26.13
C GLY A 17 -21.87 32.34 -26.77
N HIS A 18 -21.55 33.62 -26.87
CA HIS A 18 -22.22 34.54 -27.80
C HIS A 18 -21.65 34.31 -29.21
N ALA A 19 -22.54 33.96 -30.10
CA ALA A 19 -22.28 33.97 -31.54
C ALA A 19 -22.31 35.40 -32.06
N THR A 20 -21.19 35.86 -32.61
CA THR A 20 -21.14 37.01 -33.52
C THR A 20 -20.57 36.51 -34.83
N THR A 21 -21.45 36.58 -35.85
CA THR A 21 -21.13 36.25 -37.22
C THR A 21 -20.25 37.34 -37.83
N GLN A 22 -19.05 37.00 -38.24
CA GLN A 22 -18.33 37.71 -39.32
C GLN A 22 -17.62 36.66 -40.18
N GLN A 23 -17.97 36.66 -41.46
CA GLN A 23 -17.26 36.00 -42.54
C GLN A 23 -15.92 36.71 -42.74
N GLU A 24 -14.84 35.94 -42.83
CA GLU A 24 -13.73 36.29 -43.75
C GLU A 24 -12.73 35.15 -43.85
N GLN A 25 -12.55 34.71 -45.06
CA GLN A 25 -11.38 34.20 -45.77
C GLN A 25 -10.53 33.03 -45.16
N GLU A 26 -10.62 31.92 -45.89
CA GLU A 26 -9.73 30.78 -45.85
C GLU A 26 -8.26 31.16 -46.06
N SER A 27 -7.46 30.93 -45.04
CA SER A 27 -6.05 30.66 -45.19
C SER A 27 -5.72 29.35 -44.45
N SER A 28 -5.22 28.37 -45.18
CA SER A 28 -4.87 27.02 -44.70
C SER A 28 -3.71 27.03 -43.76
N ALA A 29 -3.91 27.46 -42.53
CA ALA A 29 -2.95 27.24 -41.43
C ALA A 29 -3.29 25.97 -40.69
N ARG A 30 -2.40 24.94 -40.71
CA ARG A 30 -2.50 23.74 -39.89
C ARG A 30 -2.82 24.12 -38.45
N PRO A 31 -3.88 23.52 -37.81
CA PRO A 31 -4.26 23.88 -36.46
C PRO A 31 -3.08 23.68 -35.50
N ARG A 32 -2.64 24.75 -34.83
CA ARG A 32 -1.63 24.69 -33.78
C ARG A 32 -2.14 23.73 -32.72
N ARG A 33 -1.48 22.56 -32.61
CA ARG A 33 -1.80 21.55 -31.59
C ARG A 33 -1.68 22.20 -30.21
N SER A 34 -2.80 22.35 -29.49
CA SER A 34 -2.79 22.86 -28.13
C SER A 34 -1.95 21.94 -27.25
N LYS A 35 -1.02 22.53 -26.52
CA LYS A 35 -0.19 21.77 -25.57
C LYS A 35 -1.06 21.33 -24.40
N SER A 36 -0.91 20.07 -23.93
CA SER A 36 -1.59 19.62 -22.73
C SER A 36 -1.05 20.36 -21.50
N LYS A 37 -1.95 21.01 -20.74
CA LYS A 37 -1.58 21.82 -19.57
C LYS A 37 -1.09 20.94 -18.42
N PHE A 38 -1.73 19.80 -18.21
CA PHE A 38 -1.50 18.86 -17.10
C PHE A 38 -0.82 17.56 -17.52
N GLY A 39 -0.22 17.51 -18.71
CA GLY A 39 0.49 16.33 -19.18
C GLY A 39 1.65 15.92 -18.28
N CYS A 40 1.87 14.60 -18.13
CA CYS A 40 2.95 14.04 -17.33
C CYS A 40 4.33 14.52 -17.81
N ARG A 41 5.32 14.49 -16.91
CA ARG A 41 6.70 14.94 -17.18
C ARG A 41 7.34 14.19 -18.35
N GLU A 42 7.11 12.89 -18.44
CA GLU A 42 7.68 12.00 -19.44
C GLU A 42 7.16 12.33 -20.85
N CYS A 43 5.86 12.62 -20.98
CA CYS A 43 5.31 13.09 -22.25
C CYS A 43 5.81 14.50 -22.61
N LYS A 44 5.93 15.39 -21.63
CA LYS A 44 6.50 16.75 -21.85
C LYS A 44 7.95 16.68 -22.29
N ALA A 45 8.78 15.86 -21.63
CA ALA A 45 10.19 15.68 -22.00
C ALA A 45 10.34 15.15 -23.43
N ARG A 46 9.47 14.24 -23.86
CA ARG A 46 9.44 13.69 -25.23
C ARG A 46 8.69 14.55 -26.24
N ARG A 47 8.18 15.72 -25.82
CA ARG A 47 7.43 16.68 -26.66
C ARG A 47 6.22 16.07 -27.36
N VAL A 48 5.56 15.07 -26.73
CA VAL A 48 4.34 14.44 -27.22
C VAL A 48 3.13 14.89 -26.41
N LYS A 49 1.96 14.90 -27.05
CA LYS A 49 0.70 15.23 -26.36
C LYS A 49 0.35 14.10 -25.39
N CYS A 50 0.23 14.42 -24.10
CA CYS A 50 -0.27 13.51 -23.07
C CYS A 50 -1.80 13.46 -23.12
N ASP A 51 -2.39 12.30 -22.89
CA ASP A 51 -3.83 12.12 -22.73
C ASP A 51 -4.31 12.37 -21.28
N GLU A 52 -3.36 12.67 -20.38
CA GLU A 52 -3.60 13.05 -18.98
C GLU A 52 -4.38 12.00 -18.19
N ALA A 53 -4.43 10.75 -18.65
CA ALA A 53 -5.04 9.67 -17.91
C ALA A 53 -4.26 9.36 -16.62
N TYR A 54 -4.98 8.97 -15.57
CA TYR A 54 -4.44 8.62 -14.26
C TYR A 54 -4.80 7.17 -13.93
N PRO A 55 -3.97 6.40 -13.23
CA PRO A 55 -2.65 6.75 -12.66
C PRO A 55 -1.52 6.79 -13.66
N THR A 56 -1.67 6.21 -14.83
CA THR A 56 -0.67 6.16 -15.90
C THR A 56 -1.32 6.59 -17.22
N CYS A 57 -0.73 7.55 -17.92
CA CYS A 57 -1.23 7.95 -19.22
C CYS A 57 -1.00 6.82 -20.24
N LYS A 58 -1.92 6.66 -21.21
CA LYS A 58 -1.87 5.62 -22.23
C LYS A 58 -0.56 5.60 -23.04
N ARG A 59 0.09 6.77 -23.20
CA ARG A 59 1.36 6.85 -23.91
C ARG A 59 2.55 6.31 -23.12
N CYS A 60 2.59 6.56 -21.81
CA CYS A 60 3.60 5.96 -20.94
C CYS A 60 3.36 4.46 -20.78
N GLN A 61 2.09 4.05 -20.63
CA GLN A 61 1.70 2.65 -20.55
C GLN A 61 2.16 1.86 -21.78
N ARG A 62 1.87 2.34 -23.01
CA ARG A 62 2.29 1.69 -24.25
C ARG A 62 3.81 1.56 -24.43
N GLN A 63 4.57 2.37 -23.72
CA GLN A 63 6.04 2.36 -23.77
C GLN A 63 6.68 1.73 -22.54
N GLY A 64 5.87 1.20 -21.63
CA GLY A 64 6.33 0.52 -20.41
C GLY A 64 7.18 1.41 -19.52
N ILE A 65 6.95 2.74 -19.49
CA ILE A 65 7.71 3.68 -18.65
C ILE A 65 6.86 4.17 -17.49
N VAL A 66 7.53 4.43 -16.37
CA VAL A 66 6.90 5.04 -15.19
C VAL A 66 6.32 6.41 -15.57
N CYS A 67 5.09 6.66 -15.15
CA CYS A 67 4.35 7.88 -15.47
C CYS A 67 4.22 8.79 -14.25
N SER A 68 4.51 10.08 -14.42
CA SER A 68 4.30 11.10 -13.41
C SER A 68 2.93 11.80 -13.53
N SER A 69 1.92 11.12 -14.13
CA SER A 69 0.59 11.71 -14.19
C SER A 69 0.00 11.91 -12.80
N ALA A 70 -0.66 13.04 -12.59
CA ALA A 70 -1.42 13.33 -11.38
C ALA A 70 -2.92 13.31 -11.72
N PRO A 71 -3.81 12.89 -10.79
CA PRO A 71 -5.23 13.02 -11.01
C PRO A 71 -5.58 14.49 -11.22
N ARG A 72 -6.57 14.75 -12.08
CA ARG A 72 -7.10 16.12 -12.21
C ARG A 72 -7.74 16.50 -10.89
N LEU A 73 -7.24 17.56 -10.28
CA LEU A 73 -7.97 18.23 -9.22
C LEU A 73 -9.21 18.87 -9.86
N THR A 74 -10.39 18.37 -9.54
CA THR A 74 -11.57 19.22 -9.55
C THR A 74 -11.26 20.32 -8.55
N GLN A 75 -11.32 21.57 -9.03
CA GLN A 75 -11.04 22.74 -8.19
C GLN A 75 -12.23 22.89 -7.24
N TRP A 76 -12.18 22.16 -6.11
CA TRP A 76 -13.14 22.34 -5.03
C TRP A 76 -12.77 23.67 -4.37
N GLN A 77 -13.67 24.65 -4.39
CA GLN A 77 -13.60 25.75 -3.44
C GLN A 77 -14.01 25.18 -2.09
N ILE A 78 -13.02 24.61 -1.39
CA ILE A 78 -13.20 24.20 -0.01
C ILE A 78 -13.19 25.49 0.80
N GLU A 79 -14.33 25.86 1.36
CA GLU A 79 -14.35 26.73 2.55
C GLU A 79 -13.46 26.05 3.56
N THR A 80 -12.36 26.66 3.89
CA THR A 80 -11.24 26.04 4.61
C THR A 80 -11.54 25.96 6.12
N PRO A 81 -12.20 24.88 6.62
CA PRO A 81 -12.50 24.76 8.06
C PRO A 81 -11.25 24.78 8.94
N TRP A 82 -10.08 24.40 8.36
CA TRP A 82 -8.78 24.43 9.06
C TRP A 82 -8.21 25.83 9.25
N LEU A 83 -8.79 26.89 8.68
CA LEU A 83 -8.40 28.26 9.02
C LEU A 83 -8.77 28.62 10.47
N SER A 84 -9.72 27.90 11.07
CA SER A 84 -10.04 28.04 12.49
C SER A 84 -9.09 27.26 13.42
N LEU A 85 -8.34 26.31 12.88
CA LEU A 85 -7.26 25.65 13.61
C LEU A 85 -6.13 26.68 13.76
N GLN A 86 -5.96 27.23 14.96
CA GLN A 86 -4.75 27.96 15.35
C GLN A 86 -3.75 26.92 15.90
N PRO A 87 -3.00 26.22 15.06
CA PRO A 87 -2.00 25.30 15.56
C PRO A 87 -0.89 26.16 16.19
N LYS A 88 -0.41 25.75 17.34
CA LYS A 88 0.77 26.32 18.00
C LYS A 88 2.05 26.15 17.15
N THR A 89 1.95 25.50 16.00
CA THR A 89 3.02 25.10 15.08
C THR A 89 2.76 25.63 13.67
N PHE A 90 3.85 25.90 12.94
CA PHE A 90 3.76 26.35 11.55
C PHE A 90 3.19 25.24 10.66
N VAL A 91 2.04 25.49 10.04
CA VAL A 91 1.38 24.58 9.10
C VAL A 91 1.78 24.93 7.68
N ASN A 92 2.38 24.01 6.97
CA ASN A 92 2.51 24.12 5.52
C ASN A 92 1.16 23.72 4.87
N ARG A 93 0.33 24.75 4.63
CA ARG A 93 -1.03 24.56 4.09
C ARG A 93 -1.06 23.76 2.78
N ARG A 94 -0.07 23.98 1.91
CA ARG A 94 0.03 23.26 0.63
C ARG A 94 0.23 21.75 0.84
N LEU A 95 1.13 21.36 1.74
CA LEU A 95 1.38 19.94 2.04
C LEU A 95 0.21 19.29 2.76
N LEU A 96 -0.46 20.02 3.66
CA LEU A 96 -1.67 19.51 4.32
C LEU A 96 -2.81 19.34 3.32
N GLN A 97 -3.02 20.29 2.43
CA GLN A 97 -4.01 20.16 1.36
C GLN A 97 -3.69 18.98 0.44
N TYR A 98 -2.41 18.82 0.07
CA TYR A 98 -1.95 17.70 -0.75
C TYR A 98 -2.19 16.35 -0.06
N TRP A 99 -2.02 16.28 1.26
CA TRP A 99 -2.40 15.10 2.05
C TRP A 99 -3.88 14.80 1.92
N LEU A 100 -4.75 15.75 2.21
CA LEU A 100 -6.20 15.56 2.23
C LEU A 100 -6.75 15.12 0.86
N GLU A 101 -6.20 15.69 -0.22
CA GLU A 101 -6.70 15.46 -1.57
C GLU A 101 -6.04 14.28 -2.31
N LYS A 102 -4.83 13.89 -1.90
CA LYS A 102 -4.01 12.92 -2.64
C LYS A 102 -3.53 11.76 -1.80
N VAL A 103 -2.63 12.04 -0.85
CA VAL A 103 -1.89 10.97 -0.19
C VAL A 103 -2.81 10.13 0.67
N SER A 104 -3.68 10.76 1.47
CA SER A 104 -4.65 10.03 2.30
C SER A 104 -5.57 9.10 1.49
N GLN A 105 -5.86 9.46 0.23
CA GLN A 105 -6.70 8.66 -0.66
C GLN A 105 -6.02 7.37 -1.12
N THR A 106 -4.70 7.30 -1.09
CA THR A 106 -3.97 6.07 -1.42
C THR A 106 -3.97 5.04 -0.28
N LEU A 107 -4.33 5.46 0.93
CA LEU A 107 -4.31 4.61 2.12
C LEU A 107 -5.63 3.86 2.37
N VAL A 108 -6.65 4.07 1.54
CA VAL A 108 -7.99 3.51 1.76
C VAL A 108 -8.55 2.91 0.49
N ILE A 109 -9.42 1.91 0.68
CA ILE A 109 -10.23 1.33 -0.39
C ILE A 109 -11.57 2.06 -0.57
N ASP A 110 -12.01 2.81 0.43
CA ASP A 110 -13.22 3.61 0.43
C ASP A 110 -12.90 5.10 0.69
N PRO A 111 -12.71 5.90 -0.37
CA PRO A 111 -12.38 7.31 -0.24
C PRO A 111 -13.48 8.18 0.38
N GLU A 112 -14.75 7.75 0.28
CA GLU A 112 -15.88 8.51 0.84
C GLU A 112 -15.88 8.47 2.36
N ASN A 113 -15.41 7.37 2.94
CA ASN A 113 -15.29 7.15 4.39
C ASN A 113 -13.82 7.13 4.86
N ASN A 114 -13.01 8.04 4.36
CA ASN A 114 -11.58 8.09 4.63
C ASN A 114 -11.24 8.74 5.98
N PRO A 115 -10.84 7.96 7.01
CA PRO A 115 -10.49 8.49 8.34
C PRO A 115 -9.17 9.27 8.34
N PHE A 116 -8.31 9.10 7.33
CA PHE A 116 -7.01 9.74 7.19
C PHE A 116 -7.08 11.10 6.49
N SER A 117 -8.26 11.47 5.95
CA SER A 117 -8.51 12.76 5.33
C SER A 117 -9.03 13.77 6.36
N PHE A 118 -10.19 14.35 6.15
CA PHE A 118 -10.77 15.37 7.01
C PHE A 118 -10.96 14.95 8.48
N PRO A 119 -11.36 13.71 8.82
CA PRO A 119 -11.43 13.28 10.22
C PRO A 119 -10.08 13.33 10.95
N ALA A 120 -8.95 13.16 10.24
CA ALA A 120 -7.62 13.25 10.84
C ALA A 120 -7.31 14.67 11.38
N LEU A 121 -8.02 15.71 10.94
CA LEU A 121 -7.81 17.08 11.42
C LEU A 121 -8.03 17.22 12.93
N GLU A 122 -8.93 16.43 13.53
CA GLU A 122 -9.15 16.43 14.97
C GLU A 122 -7.90 15.94 15.73
N TYR A 123 -7.22 14.92 15.21
CA TYR A 123 -5.98 14.42 15.79
C TYR A 123 -4.80 15.37 15.53
N ILE A 124 -4.75 16.00 14.36
CA ILE A 124 -3.74 17.03 14.03
C ILE A 124 -3.82 18.21 14.99
N ALA A 125 -5.02 18.64 15.38
CA ALA A 125 -5.19 19.72 16.36
C ALA A 125 -4.59 19.40 17.74
N GLN A 126 -4.46 18.12 18.06
CA GLN A 126 -3.96 17.63 19.35
C GLN A 126 -2.48 17.20 19.31
N SER A 127 -1.92 16.92 18.12
CA SER A 127 -0.56 16.40 17.96
C SER A 127 0.21 17.15 16.88
N SER A 128 1.22 17.90 17.29
CA SER A 128 2.17 18.54 16.37
C SER A 128 3.05 17.50 15.66
N ALA A 129 3.33 16.37 16.31
CA ALA A 129 4.08 15.27 15.71
C ALA A 129 3.32 14.68 14.52
N LEU A 130 2.01 14.47 14.65
CA LEU A 130 1.17 13.98 13.56
C LEU A 130 1.14 14.97 12.38
N LEU A 131 1.00 16.26 12.65
CA LEU A 131 1.04 17.28 11.60
C LEU A 131 2.33 17.22 10.78
N HIS A 132 3.48 17.18 11.46
CA HIS A 132 4.78 17.13 10.80
C HIS A 132 5.00 15.80 10.08
N ALA A 133 4.52 14.67 10.62
CA ALA A 133 4.56 13.37 9.93
C ALA A 133 3.75 13.39 8.63
N ILE A 134 2.54 13.93 8.65
CA ILE A 134 1.69 14.14 7.47
C ILE A 134 2.41 15.01 6.43
N GLN A 135 3.01 16.12 6.85
CA GLN A 135 3.76 17.02 5.96
C GLN A 135 4.99 16.32 5.35
N SER A 136 5.68 15.48 6.13
CA SER A 136 6.81 14.70 5.65
C SER A 136 6.40 13.71 4.56
N VAL A 137 5.35 12.89 4.80
CA VAL A 137 4.84 11.94 3.80
C VAL A 137 4.35 12.65 2.54
N SER A 138 3.64 13.77 2.71
CA SER A 138 3.17 14.57 1.59
C SER A 138 4.32 15.10 0.73
N ALA A 139 5.38 15.61 1.36
CA ALA A 139 6.56 16.10 0.66
C ALA A 139 7.32 14.97 -0.03
N SER A 140 7.47 13.81 0.61
CA SER A 140 8.08 12.61 0.00
C SER A 140 7.32 12.15 -1.24
N HIS A 141 5.99 12.13 -1.18
CA HIS A 141 5.15 11.74 -2.30
C HIS A 141 5.19 12.77 -3.44
N GLU A 142 5.27 14.07 -3.11
CA GLU A 142 5.29 15.16 -4.07
C GLU A 142 6.68 15.38 -4.74
N GLN A 143 7.75 14.82 -4.21
CA GLN A 143 9.14 15.07 -4.67
C GLN A 143 9.38 14.89 -6.18
N TYR A 144 8.53 14.11 -6.85
CA TYR A 144 8.57 13.93 -8.30
C TYR A 144 8.16 15.18 -9.09
N PHE A 145 7.60 16.19 -8.43
CA PHE A 145 7.09 17.40 -9.05
C PHE A 145 7.94 18.65 -8.75
N SER A 146 8.83 18.58 -7.74
CA SER A 146 9.65 19.72 -7.31
C SER A 146 11.05 19.28 -6.86
N ALA A 147 12.08 19.99 -7.28
CA ALA A 147 13.48 19.65 -6.95
C ALA A 147 13.84 19.81 -5.45
N ASN A 148 13.10 20.62 -4.70
CA ASN A 148 13.41 20.95 -3.30
C ASN A 148 12.63 20.12 -2.28
N THR A 149 11.71 19.25 -2.71
CA THR A 149 10.83 18.47 -1.83
C THR A 149 11.54 17.43 -0.96
N PRO A 150 12.65 16.77 -1.38
CA PRO A 150 13.37 15.85 -0.51
C PRO A 150 13.88 16.49 0.78
N ILE A 151 14.39 17.73 0.70
CA ILE A 151 14.88 18.47 1.88
C ILE A 151 13.72 18.75 2.82
N ILE A 152 12.59 19.25 2.30
CA ILE A 152 11.38 19.51 3.09
C ILE A 152 10.88 18.25 3.77
N ALA A 153 10.87 17.11 3.07
CA ALA A 153 10.43 15.84 3.62
C ALA A 153 11.27 15.42 4.84
N LEU A 154 12.60 15.54 4.74
CA LEU A 154 13.51 15.21 5.86
C LEU A 154 13.42 16.21 7.01
N GLU A 155 13.27 17.51 6.73
CA GLU A 155 13.06 18.53 7.76
C GLU A 155 11.76 18.27 8.54
N GLU A 156 10.66 18.02 7.85
CA GLU A 156 9.38 17.72 8.48
C GLU A 156 9.43 16.42 9.28
N ARG A 157 10.14 15.38 8.79
CA ARG A 157 10.39 14.15 9.53
C ARG A 157 11.17 14.41 10.82
N GLY A 158 12.23 15.21 10.77
CA GLY A 158 13.00 15.59 11.94
C GLY A 158 12.15 16.31 12.99
N LYS A 159 11.29 17.24 12.57
CA LYS A 159 10.34 17.94 13.44
C LYS A 159 9.31 16.95 14.03
N ALA A 160 8.78 16.04 13.23
CA ALA A 160 7.84 15.02 13.69
C ALA A 160 8.44 14.17 14.81
N ILE A 161 9.67 13.66 14.63
CA ILE A 161 10.39 12.86 15.64
C ILE A 161 10.63 13.68 16.91
N ALA A 162 11.06 14.93 16.79
CA ALA A 162 11.29 15.81 17.94
C ALA A 162 10.01 16.08 18.73
N CYS A 163 8.90 16.38 18.03
CA CYS A 163 7.60 16.57 18.64
C CYS A 163 7.08 15.27 19.28
N LEU A 164 7.23 14.13 18.61
CA LEU A 164 6.83 12.83 19.11
C LEU A 164 7.51 12.49 20.45
N ARG A 165 8.84 12.69 20.53
CA ARG A 165 9.59 12.49 21.78
C ARG A 165 9.07 13.37 22.91
N LYS A 166 8.75 14.63 22.61
CA LYS A 166 8.18 15.56 23.57
C LYS A 166 6.79 15.13 24.02
N GLU A 167 5.95 14.76 23.07
CA GLU A 167 4.59 14.30 23.32
C GLU A 167 4.57 13.03 24.20
N ILE A 168 5.40 12.03 23.94
CA ILE A 168 5.55 10.80 24.75
C ILE A 168 5.92 11.15 26.20
N ASN A 169 6.85 12.08 26.41
CA ASN A 169 7.30 12.45 27.75
C ASN A 169 6.25 13.23 28.57
N GLN A 170 5.31 13.88 27.91
CA GLN A 170 4.28 14.71 28.59
C GLN A 170 3.06 13.92 29.05
N SER A 171 2.95 12.63 28.72
CA SER A 171 1.83 11.73 29.09
C SER A 171 0.42 12.25 28.77
N GLN A 172 0.30 13.21 27.86
CA GLN A 172 -0.97 13.85 27.47
C GLN A 172 -1.39 13.49 26.04
N HIS A 173 -1.39 12.19 25.69
CA HIS A 173 -1.61 11.83 24.29
C HIS A 173 -2.94 11.11 24.10
N ALA A 174 -3.57 11.38 22.95
CA ALA A 174 -4.50 10.44 22.36
C ALA A 174 -3.68 9.27 21.75
N PRO A 175 -3.77 8.04 22.27
CA PRO A 175 -2.97 6.90 21.79
C PRO A 175 -3.09 6.70 20.28
N ASN A 176 -4.25 7.03 19.70
CA ASN A 176 -4.53 6.91 18.27
C ASN A 176 -3.69 7.89 17.43
N ALA A 177 -3.54 9.15 17.87
CA ALA A 177 -2.70 10.12 17.18
C ALA A 177 -1.23 9.69 17.21
N LEU A 178 -0.80 9.09 18.31
CA LEU A 178 0.56 8.57 18.48
C LEU A 178 0.83 7.40 17.56
N ILE A 179 -0.06 6.39 17.50
CA ILE A 179 0.04 5.26 16.60
C ILE A 179 0.06 5.73 15.15
N LEU A 180 -0.87 6.61 14.77
CA LEU A 180 -0.92 7.16 13.42
C LEU A 180 0.38 7.88 13.06
N THR A 181 0.93 8.67 13.97
CA THR A 181 2.22 9.35 13.78
C THR A 181 3.36 8.35 13.52
N ILE A 182 3.46 7.30 14.34
CA ILE A 182 4.50 6.27 14.22
C ILE A 182 4.39 5.55 12.88
N MET A 183 3.17 5.21 12.45
CA MET A 183 2.94 4.53 11.17
C MET A 183 3.26 5.45 9.98
N LEU A 184 2.93 6.74 10.05
CA LEU A 184 3.28 7.69 8.99
C LEU A 184 4.79 7.96 8.92
N LEU A 185 5.49 7.94 10.05
CA LEU A 185 6.96 8.02 10.07
C LEU A 185 7.59 6.79 9.40
N ALA A 186 7.05 5.60 9.63
CA ALA A 186 7.48 4.40 8.92
C ALA A 186 7.22 4.50 7.41
N LEU A 187 6.04 4.97 7.01
CA LEU A 187 5.71 5.18 5.59
C LEU A 187 6.65 6.19 4.94
N ALA A 188 6.95 7.30 5.64
CA ALA A 188 7.92 8.29 5.17
C ALA A 188 9.33 7.70 4.99
N GLN A 189 9.72 6.77 5.86
CA GLN A 189 11.00 6.07 5.79
C GLN A 189 11.05 5.07 4.62
N CYS A 190 9.97 4.32 4.40
CA CYS A 190 9.86 3.42 3.24
C CYS A 190 9.82 4.14 1.89
N ALA A 191 9.48 5.44 1.87
CA ALA A 191 9.55 6.27 0.68
C ALA A 191 10.98 6.69 0.31
N ASP A 192 11.95 6.51 1.20
CA ASP A 192 13.36 6.70 0.91
C ASP A 192 13.89 5.58 0.00
N SER A 193 15.03 5.81 -0.63
CA SER A 193 15.67 4.80 -1.48
C SER A 193 16.43 3.72 -0.68
N ASP A 194 16.38 3.75 0.63
CA ASP A 194 17.01 2.74 1.47
C ASP A 194 16.19 1.43 1.43
N THR A 195 16.80 0.40 0.88
CA THR A 195 16.18 -0.93 0.74
C THR A 195 16.32 -1.80 1.98
N LYS A 196 17.03 -1.33 3.02
CA LYS A 196 17.35 -2.13 4.21
C LYS A 196 16.39 -1.88 5.36
N ASP A 197 15.74 -0.73 5.36
CA ASP A 197 14.84 -0.33 6.43
C ASP A 197 13.37 -0.33 5.98
N TYR A 198 12.59 -1.23 6.57
CA TYR A 198 11.15 -1.35 6.36
C TYR A 198 10.34 -0.74 7.51
N GLY A 199 10.95 0.14 8.31
CA GLY A 199 10.29 0.74 9.47
C GLY A 199 10.16 -0.19 10.67
N LYS A 200 11.07 -1.15 10.84
CA LYS A 200 11.06 -2.19 11.88
C LYS A 200 10.80 -1.63 13.29
N GLN A 201 11.52 -0.57 13.68
CA GLN A 201 11.39 0.01 15.01
C GLN A 201 9.99 0.59 15.24
N HIS A 202 9.41 1.18 14.21
CA HIS A 202 8.05 1.72 14.24
C HIS A 202 7.01 0.59 14.33
N LEU A 203 7.21 -0.53 13.64
CA LEU A 203 6.35 -1.72 13.74
C LEU A 203 6.31 -2.25 15.17
N PHE A 204 7.46 -2.44 15.81
CA PHE A 204 7.54 -2.93 17.19
C PHE A 204 6.94 -1.95 18.20
N ALA A 205 7.19 -0.64 18.02
CA ALA A 205 6.59 0.39 18.87
C ALA A 205 5.06 0.39 18.76
N THR A 206 4.52 0.37 17.53
CA THR A 206 3.07 0.30 17.27
C THR A 206 2.46 -0.92 17.92
N ARG A 207 3.10 -2.09 17.79
CA ARG A 207 2.62 -3.32 18.40
C ARG A 207 2.58 -3.24 19.93
N ALA A 208 3.64 -2.74 20.57
CA ALA A 208 3.68 -2.60 22.02
C ALA A 208 2.53 -1.69 22.52
N MET A 209 2.24 -0.63 21.79
CA MET A 209 1.14 0.28 22.09
C MET A 209 -0.23 -0.39 21.93
N ILE A 210 -0.45 -1.10 20.84
CA ILE A 210 -1.69 -1.86 20.61
C ILE A 210 -1.90 -2.90 21.70
N HIS A 211 -0.84 -3.62 22.07
CA HIS A 211 -0.91 -4.60 23.15
C HIS A 211 -1.33 -3.94 24.47
N SER A 212 -0.74 -2.81 24.82
CA SER A 212 -1.12 -2.01 26.00
C SER A 212 -2.58 -1.52 25.94
N MET A 213 -3.03 -1.05 24.78
CA MET A 213 -4.42 -0.62 24.57
C MET A 213 -5.41 -1.79 24.73
N LEU A 214 -5.09 -2.96 24.23
CA LEU A 214 -5.93 -4.15 24.33
C LEU A 214 -6.01 -4.72 25.76
N GLN A 215 -5.04 -4.44 26.60
CA GLN A 215 -5.06 -4.81 28.03
C GLN A 215 -5.93 -3.86 28.87
N ASN A 216 -6.15 -2.64 28.40
CA ASN A 216 -6.91 -1.62 29.16
C ASN A 216 -8.40 -1.69 28.80
N THR A 217 -9.17 -2.40 29.64
CA THR A 217 -10.61 -2.61 29.43
C THR A 217 -11.44 -1.32 29.41
N SER A 218 -11.01 -0.28 30.12
CA SER A 218 -11.69 1.02 30.11
C SER A 218 -11.52 1.74 28.76
N MET A 219 -10.36 1.62 28.13
CA MET A 219 -10.12 2.19 26.79
C MET A 219 -10.92 1.45 25.71
N LEU A 220 -11.07 0.13 25.82
CA LEU A 220 -11.89 -0.64 24.90
C LEU A 220 -13.36 -0.22 24.89
N ALA A 221 -13.90 0.13 26.07
CA ALA A 221 -15.29 0.55 26.20
C ALA A 221 -15.55 1.95 25.61
N THR A 222 -14.56 2.87 25.69
CA THR A 222 -14.73 4.28 25.29
C THR A 222 -14.25 4.60 23.87
N ASN A 223 -13.25 3.85 23.37
CA ASN A 223 -12.56 4.14 22.10
C ASN A 223 -12.60 2.96 21.09
N GLY A 224 -13.61 2.11 21.13
CA GLY A 224 -13.73 0.92 20.31
C GLY A 224 -13.40 1.13 18.81
N PRO A 225 -14.07 2.07 18.10
CA PRO A 225 -13.81 2.28 16.66
C PRO A 225 -12.38 2.76 16.36
N ALA A 226 -11.82 3.61 17.22
CA ALA A 226 -10.47 4.14 17.05
C ALA A 226 -9.40 3.06 17.30
N ILE A 227 -9.63 2.18 18.29
CA ILE A 227 -8.77 1.03 18.55
C ILE A 227 -8.84 0.04 17.38
N GLN A 228 -10.04 -0.22 16.85
CA GLN A 228 -10.23 -1.07 15.67
C GLN A 228 -9.48 -0.51 14.45
N LEU A 229 -9.55 0.81 14.21
CA LEU A 229 -8.79 1.47 13.15
C LEU A 229 -7.28 1.25 13.32
N CYS A 230 -6.73 1.53 14.51
CA CYS A 230 -5.31 1.36 14.78
C CYS A 230 -4.85 -0.11 14.69
N LEU A 231 -5.66 -1.03 15.22
CA LEU A 231 -5.39 -2.47 15.14
C LEU A 231 -5.37 -2.94 13.68
N GLY A 232 -6.34 -2.51 12.88
CA GLY A 232 -6.40 -2.88 11.47
C GLY A 232 -5.23 -2.33 10.66
N MET A 233 -4.83 -1.07 10.89
CA MET A 233 -3.61 -0.51 10.28
C MET A 233 -2.38 -1.35 10.63
N TYR A 234 -2.22 -1.71 11.91
CA TYR A 234 -1.14 -2.56 12.36
C TYR A 234 -1.17 -3.94 11.68
N LEU A 235 -2.34 -4.58 11.59
CA LEU A 235 -2.49 -5.90 10.95
C LEU A 235 -2.05 -5.88 9.48
N TYR A 236 -2.45 -4.85 8.74
CA TYR A 236 -2.04 -4.71 7.35
C TYR A 236 -0.52 -4.57 7.23
N TRP A 237 0.08 -3.72 8.04
CA TRP A 237 1.53 -3.53 8.06
C TRP A 237 2.28 -4.79 8.54
N ASP A 238 1.80 -5.45 9.60
CA ASP A 238 2.36 -6.71 10.11
C ASP A 238 2.32 -7.80 9.03
N MET A 239 1.23 -7.91 8.29
CA MET A 239 1.12 -8.84 7.16
C MET A 239 2.17 -8.54 6.08
N CYS A 240 2.29 -7.29 5.65
CA CYS A 240 3.23 -6.89 4.60
C CYS A 240 4.71 -7.02 5.00
N SER A 241 5.03 -7.05 6.30
CA SER A 241 6.39 -7.10 6.82
C SER A 241 6.76 -8.38 7.56
N SER A 242 5.81 -9.30 7.77
CA SER A 242 5.96 -10.50 8.59
C SER A 242 7.16 -11.38 8.20
N PHE A 243 7.45 -11.48 6.92
CA PHE A 243 8.56 -12.24 6.33
C PHE A 243 9.90 -11.48 6.33
N LEU A 244 9.88 -10.18 6.68
CA LEU A 244 11.09 -9.35 6.78
C LEU A 244 11.70 -9.39 8.18
N VAL A 245 10.88 -9.67 9.19
CA VAL A 245 11.30 -9.74 10.59
C VAL A 245 12.17 -10.95 10.82
N ASP A 246 13.31 -10.76 11.50
CA ASP A 246 14.17 -11.87 11.89
C ASP A 246 13.43 -12.83 12.85
N PRO A 247 13.52 -14.15 12.65
CA PRO A 247 12.85 -15.12 13.52
C PRO A 247 13.20 -15.01 15.00
N CYS A 248 14.44 -14.66 15.34
CA CYS A 248 14.84 -14.45 16.74
C CYS A 248 14.14 -13.25 17.39
N GLU A 249 13.75 -12.25 16.61
CA GLU A 249 13.02 -11.06 17.05
C GLU A 249 11.50 -11.22 16.95
N SER A 250 11.05 -12.21 16.17
CA SER A 250 9.62 -12.47 15.97
C SER A 250 8.97 -13.17 17.16
N GLN A 251 9.75 -13.68 18.12
CA GLN A 251 9.23 -14.30 19.32
C GLN A 251 8.32 -13.32 20.09
N GLY A 252 7.11 -13.79 20.38
CA GLY A 252 6.08 -12.94 21.02
C GLY A 252 5.29 -12.04 20.05
N LEU A 253 5.55 -12.08 18.73
CA LEU A 253 4.72 -11.38 17.76
C LEU A 253 3.32 -12.01 17.60
N ASN A 254 3.13 -13.26 17.96
CA ASN A 254 1.84 -13.95 18.00
C ASN A 254 1.17 -13.76 19.36
N SER A 255 0.57 -12.60 19.59
CA SER A 255 -0.14 -12.33 20.85
C SER A 255 -1.57 -12.87 20.78
N LEU A 256 -1.96 -13.71 21.75
CA LEU A 256 -3.34 -14.14 21.92
C LEU A 256 -4.32 -12.96 22.04
N ASN A 257 -3.87 -11.85 22.63
CA ASN A 257 -4.68 -10.64 22.75
C ASN A 257 -5.01 -10.03 21.39
N ILE A 258 -4.06 -10.00 20.46
CA ILE A 258 -4.27 -9.53 19.08
C ILE A 258 -5.21 -10.50 18.35
N SER A 259 -4.97 -11.79 18.41
CA SER A 259 -5.83 -12.80 17.79
C SER A 259 -7.26 -12.72 18.30
N ASN A 260 -7.45 -12.59 19.61
CA ASN A 260 -8.76 -12.43 20.23
C ASN A 260 -9.43 -11.10 19.84
N ALA A 261 -8.66 -10.03 19.70
CA ALA A 261 -9.17 -8.73 19.25
C ALA A 261 -9.62 -8.80 17.79
N VAL A 262 -8.84 -9.43 16.91
CA VAL A 262 -9.20 -9.65 15.49
C VAL A 262 -10.47 -10.50 15.38
N HIS A 263 -10.57 -11.57 16.18
CA HIS A 263 -11.78 -12.40 16.21
C HIS A 263 -13.02 -11.59 16.63
N ARG A 264 -12.88 -10.70 17.63
CA ARG A 264 -13.97 -9.80 18.06
C ARG A 264 -14.31 -8.71 17.02
N MET A 265 -13.38 -8.34 16.16
CA MET A 265 -13.68 -7.43 15.04
C MET A 265 -14.67 -8.06 14.05
N GLY A 266 -14.65 -9.40 13.90
CA GLY A 266 -15.54 -10.09 12.99
C GLY A 266 -15.51 -9.49 11.58
N ASP A 267 -16.70 -9.20 11.05
CA ASP A 267 -16.88 -8.60 9.72
C ASP A 267 -16.83 -7.06 9.72
N TRP A 268 -16.22 -6.43 10.75
CA TRP A 268 -16.07 -4.99 10.76
C TRP A 268 -15.26 -4.50 9.54
N HIS A 269 -15.84 -3.57 8.81
CA HIS A 269 -15.24 -3.03 7.58
C HIS A 269 -14.16 -2.01 7.90
N HIS A 270 -12.90 -2.38 7.69
CA HIS A 270 -11.77 -1.49 7.85
C HIS A 270 -11.55 -0.63 6.60
N PRO A 271 -11.32 0.69 6.72
CA PRO A 271 -11.16 1.58 5.58
C PRO A 271 -10.04 1.22 4.60
N MET A 272 -8.98 0.56 5.07
CA MET A 272 -7.82 0.19 4.23
C MET A 272 -8.03 -1.11 3.45
N TYR A 273 -8.75 -2.11 3.99
CA TYR A 273 -8.76 -3.44 3.39
C TYR A 273 -10.12 -4.16 3.49
N GLY A 274 -11.16 -3.49 3.99
CA GLY A 274 -12.50 -4.07 4.12
C GLY A 274 -12.65 -5.06 5.27
N THR A 275 -13.23 -6.23 5.01
CA THR A 275 -13.64 -7.22 6.03
C THR A 275 -12.65 -8.38 6.21
N CYS A 276 -11.40 -8.28 5.72
CA CYS A 276 -10.47 -9.41 5.70
C CYS A 276 -9.45 -9.43 6.86
N SER A 277 -9.75 -8.82 8.02
CA SER A 277 -8.83 -8.77 9.18
C SER A 277 -8.30 -10.16 9.57
N GLY A 278 -9.17 -11.18 9.58
CA GLY A 278 -8.78 -12.56 9.87
C GLY A 278 -7.79 -13.13 8.85
N LEU A 279 -7.99 -12.85 7.55
CA LEU A 279 -7.06 -13.28 6.50
C LEU A 279 -5.69 -12.61 6.67
N LEU A 280 -5.64 -11.32 6.97
CA LEU A 280 -4.38 -10.60 7.20
C LEU A 280 -3.59 -11.22 8.36
N LEU A 281 -4.29 -11.61 9.45
CA LEU A 281 -3.66 -12.29 10.57
C LEU A 281 -3.07 -13.65 10.18
N ILE A 282 -3.83 -14.46 9.41
CA ILE A 282 -3.36 -15.75 8.89
C ILE A 282 -2.13 -15.54 8.02
N MET A 283 -2.16 -14.58 7.09
CA MET A 283 -1.05 -14.29 6.19
C MET A 283 0.19 -13.79 6.94
N ALA A 284 0.03 -12.99 7.99
CA ALA A 284 1.15 -12.59 8.84
C ALA A 284 1.79 -13.80 9.55
N ASN A 285 0.98 -14.78 9.97
CA ASN A 285 1.49 -16.03 10.55
C ASN A 285 2.22 -16.88 9.50
N VAL A 286 1.67 -16.98 8.28
CA VAL A 286 2.33 -17.64 7.15
C VAL A 286 3.67 -16.98 6.86
N GLY A 287 3.73 -15.64 6.76
CA GLY A 287 4.97 -14.92 6.50
C GLY A 287 6.06 -15.18 7.54
N ARG A 288 5.71 -15.15 8.82
CA ARG A 288 6.63 -15.50 9.93
C ARG A 288 7.11 -16.93 9.87
N TYR A 289 6.18 -17.88 9.63
CA TYR A 289 6.53 -19.29 9.51
C TYR A 289 7.47 -19.54 8.32
N CYS A 290 7.14 -19.01 7.14
CA CYS A 290 7.99 -19.13 5.96
C CYS A 290 9.39 -18.56 6.20
N ARG A 291 9.50 -17.40 6.84
CA ARG A 291 10.80 -16.83 7.21
C ARG A 291 11.57 -17.73 8.17
N GLN A 292 10.91 -18.30 9.17
CA GLN A 292 11.53 -19.20 10.14
C GLN A 292 12.11 -20.44 9.49
N ILE A 293 11.40 -21.10 8.57
CA ILE A 293 11.88 -22.31 7.91
C ILE A 293 12.92 -22.03 6.84
N LEU A 294 12.97 -20.83 6.27
CA LEU A 294 14.04 -20.41 5.36
C LEU A 294 15.35 -20.18 6.09
N ASP A 295 15.31 -19.55 7.26
CA ASP A 295 16.51 -19.31 8.06
C ASP A 295 16.98 -20.59 8.80
N SER A 296 16.06 -21.49 9.11
CA SER A 296 16.31 -22.71 9.88
C SER A 296 15.42 -23.86 9.41
N PRO A 297 15.78 -24.55 8.30
CA PRO A 297 14.97 -25.64 7.71
C PRO A 297 14.63 -26.78 8.67
N GLN A 298 15.50 -27.01 9.66
CA GLN A 298 15.26 -28.02 10.72
C GLN A 298 14.05 -27.69 11.61
N ASN A 299 13.58 -26.44 11.64
CA ASN A 299 12.40 -26.03 12.39
C ASN A 299 11.09 -26.22 11.61
N ARG A 300 11.16 -26.88 10.46
CA ARG A 300 9.96 -27.18 9.65
C ARG A 300 8.98 -28.06 10.43
N ASN A 301 7.71 -27.67 10.41
CA ASN A 301 6.65 -28.38 11.11
C ASN A 301 5.46 -28.63 10.18
N PHE A 302 5.32 -29.83 9.68
CA PHE A 302 4.25 -30.22 8.74
C PHE A 302 2.83 -30.05 9.33
N VAL A 303 2.65 -30.22 10.65
CA VAL A 303 1.37 -29.98 11.29
C VAL A 303 1.01 -28.50 11.25
N GLN A 304 1.98 -27.62 11.50
CA GLN A 304 1.76 -26.20 11.40
C GLN A 304 1.48 -25.76 9.96
N GLU A 305 2.18 -26.34 8.98
CA GLU A 305 1.91 -26.09 7.54
C GLU A 305 0.48 -26.48 7.19
N ALA A 306 0.03 -27.68 7.57
CA ALA A 306 -1.32 -28.14 7.32
C ALA A 306 -2.39 -27.27 8.01
N VAL A 307 -2.11 -26.76 9.21
CA VAL A 307 -3.03 -25.83 9.91
C VAL A 307 -3.11 -24.50 9.17
N LEU A 308 -1.98 -23.92 8.75
CA LEU A 308 -1.95 -22.65 8.02
C LEU A 308 -2.64 -22.78 6.64
N GLU A 309 -2.40 -23.87 5.94
CA GLU A 309 -3.06 -24.20 4.68
C GLU A 309 -4.57 -24.35 4.87
N ALA A 310 -5.01 -25.11 5.88
CA ALA A 310 -6.41 -25.26 6.20
C ALA A 310 -7.07 -23.91 6.55
N GLN A 311 -6.40 -23.06 7.31
CA GLN A 311 -6.89 -21.72 7.62
C GLN A 311 -7.07 -20.87 6.36
N LEU A 312 -6.11 -20.88 5.42
CA LEU A 312 -6.21 -20.17 4.15
C LEU A 312 -7.34 -20.71 3.27
N THR A 313 -7.44 -22.03 3.13
CA THR A 313 -8.42 -22.68 2.23
C THR A 313 -9.85 -22.60 2.75
N THR A 314 -10.04 -22.64 4.08
CA THR A 314 -11.36 -22.56 4.71
C THR A 314 -11.84 -21.15 4.98
N TRP A 315 -10.91 -20.14 4.94
CA TRP A 315 -11.29 -18.76 5.15
C TRP A 315 -12.26 -18.29 4.07
N LYS A 316 -13.37 -17.73 4.51
CA LYS A 316 -14.43 -17.22 3.63
C LYS A 316 -14.96 -15.89 4.15
N THR A 317 -15.29 -15.02 3.23
CA THR A 317 -16.04 -13.79 3.47
C THR A 317 -16.93 -13.52 2.27
N SER A 318 -18.01 -12.78 2.50
CA SER A 318 -18.89 -12.32 1.42
C SER A 318 -18.79 -10.81 1.31
N PRO A 319 -17.77 -10.29 0.59
CA PRO A 319 -17.63 -8.86 0.45
C PRO A 319 -18.80 -8.29 -0.34
N ALA A 320 -19.34 -7.14 0.10
CA ALA A 320 -20.40 -6.44 -0.61
C ALA A 320 -19.98 -5.98 -2.02
N ASN A 321 -18.67 -5.79 -2.23
CA ASN A 321 -18.10 -5.38 -3.51
C ASN A 321 -17.32 -6.55 -4.14
N PRO A 322 -17.68 -7.00 -5.36
CA PRO A 322 -16.97 -8.10 -6.05
C PRO A 322 -15.48 -7.84 -6.24
N ARG A 323 -15.05 -6.58 -6.40
CA ARG A 323 -13.64 -6.21 -6.55
C ARG A 323 -12.82 -6.51 -5.30
N LEU A 324 -13.43 -6.38 -4.11
CA LEU A 324 -12.81 -6.83 -2.86
C LEU A 324 -12.65 -8.34 -2.84
N GLY A 325 -13.62 -9.10 -3.36
CA GLY A 325 -13.51 -10.55 -3.50
C GLY A 325 -12.27 -10.94 -4.31
N HIS A 326 -12.03 -10.31 -5.46
CA HIS A 326 -10.82 -10.54 -6.27
C HIS A 326 -9.53 -10.22 -5.51
N LEU A 327 -9.50 -9.15 -4.72
CA LEU A 327 -8.33 -8.80 -3.90
C LEU A 327 -8.10 -9.82 -2.78
N TYR A 328 -9.17 -10.30 -2.13
CA TYR A 328 -9.06 -11.29 -1.06
C TYR A 328 -8.59 -12.66 -1.58
N GLU A 329 -9.11 -13.08 -2.74
CA GLU A 329 -8.60 -14.29 -3.41
C GLU A 329 -7.12 -14.15 -3.77
N ALA A 330 -6.69 -12.98 -4.24
CA ALA A 330 -5.29 -12.73 -4.52
C ALA A 330 -4.42 -12.81 -3.25
N PHE A 331 -4.88 -12.29 -2.12
CA PHE A 331 -4.20 -12.43 -0.84
C PHE A 331 -4.13 -13.88 -0.37
N ARG A 332 -5.25 -14.62 -0.46
CA ARG A 332 -5.31 -16.03 -0.08
C ARG A 332 -4.32 -16.87 -0.91
N ASN A 333 -4.36 -16.73 -2.23
CA ASN A 333 -3.49 -17.47 -3.14
C ASN A 333 -2.02 -17.08 -2.97
N HIS A 334 -1.72 -15.78 -2.68
CA HIS A 334 -0.38 -15.37 -2.26
C HIS A 334 0.09 -16.18 -1.05
N GLY A 335 -0.72 -16.29 -0.01
CA GLY A 335 -0.39 -17.05 1.20
C GLY A 335 -0.11 -18.53 0.91
N LEU A 336 -0.94 -19.16 0.08
CA LEU A 336 -0.78 -20.57 -0.32
C LEU A 336 0.51 -20.79 -1.14
N ILE A 337 0.74 -20.00 -2.18
CA ILE A 337 1.97 -20.08 -2.99
C ILE A 337 3.20 -19.88 -2.11
N PHE A 338 3.14 -18.88 -1.22
CA PHE A 338 4.24 -18.55 -0.34
C PHE A 338 4.58 -19.71 0.62
N LEU A 339 3.56 -20.34 1.21
CA LEU A 339 3.71 -21.50 2.08
C LEU A 339 4.31 -22.69 1.32
N TYR A 340 3.80 -23.02 0.14
CA TYR A 340 4.29 -24.13 -0.67
C TYR A 340 5.73 -23.92 -1.13
N ARG A 341 6.10 -22.72 -1.59
CA ARG A 341 7.47 -22.40 -2.02
C ARG A 341 8.47 -22.44 -0.88
N ALA A 342 8.11 -21.91 0.29
CA ALA A 342 8.97 -21.98 1.46
C ALA A 342 9.19 -23.43 1.93
N GLY A 343 8.12 -24.22 1.95
CA GLY A 343 8.19 -25.66 2.26
C GLY A 343 9.07 -26.43 1.27
N ALA A 344 8.89 -26.23 -0.04
CA ALA A 344 9.71 -26.84 -1.07
C ALA A 344 11.19 -26.43 -0.97
N HIS A 345 11.47 -25.15 -0.71
CA HIS A 345 12.85 -24.65 -0.53
C HIS A 345 13.53 -25.26 0.69
N ALA A 346 12.80 -25.41 1.80
CA ALA A 346 13.33 -26.05 3.01
C ALA A 346 13.57 -27.59 2.84
N GLN A 347 12.91 -28.23 1.87
CA GLN A 347 13.08 -29.66 1.57
C GLN A 347 14.22 -29.96 0.59
N SER A 348 14.80 -28.97 -0.06
CA SER A 348 15.81 -29.14 -1.12
C SER A 348 17.01 -30.02 -0.74
N SER A 349 17.14 -30.38 0.53
CA SER A 349 18.14 -31.30 1.08
C SER A 349 17.61 -32.74 1.32
N CYS A 350 16.34 -33.04 1.08
CA CYS A 350 15.74 -34.36 1.29
C CYS A 350 15.08 -34.88 0.03
N LEU A 351 15.25 -36.17 -0.26
CA LEU A 351 14.66 -36.87 -1.41
C LEU A 351 13.14 -36.74 -1.42
N MET A 352 12.60 -35.98 -2.36
CA MET A 352 11.14 -35.89 -2.64
C MET A 352 10.72 -37.00 -3.58
N ASP A 353 9.49 -37.48 -3.40
CA ASP A 353 8.82 -38.29 -4.41
C ASP A 353 8.52 -37.40 -5.64
N PRO A 354 9.03 -37.75 -6.85
CA PRO A 354 8.87 -36.92 -8.05
C PRO A 354 7.42 -36.55 -8.38
N ASP A 355 6.49 -37.50 -8.22
CA ASP A 355 5.06 -37.30 -8.53
C ASP A 355 4.40 -36.25 -7.63
N SER A 356 4.76 -36.21 -6.36
CA SER A 356 4.23 -35.20 -5.41
C SER A 356 4.76 -33.80 -5.70
N SER A 357 6.00 -33.70 -6.16
CA SER A 357 6.64 -32.44 -6.55
C SER A 357 6.00 -31.82 -7.80
N GLU A 358 5.70 -32.63 -8.82
CA GLU A 358 5.07 -32.18 -10.06
C GLU A 358 3.63 -31.72 -9.83
N ALA A 359 2.86 -32.43 -9.01
CA ALA A 359 1.50 -32.04 -8.63
C ALA A 359 1.48 -30.69 -7.87
N GLN A 360 2.43 -30.48 -6.95
CA GLN A 360 2.55 -29.21 -6.21
C GLN A 360 2.94 -28.05 -7.14
N GLU A 361 3.88 -28.28 -8.08
CA GLU A 361 4.27 -27.26 -9.05
C GLU A 361 3.10 -26.85 -9.93
N SER A 362 2.33 -27.82 -10.44
CA SER A 362 1.12 -27.56 -11.24
C SER A 362 0.09 -26.74 -10.47
N LEU A 363 -0.11 -27.04 -9.19
CA LEU A 363 -1.02 -26.29 -8.32
C LEU A 363 -0.55 -24.84 -8.09
N ILE A 364 0.74 -24.63 -7.88
CA ILE A 364 1.33 -23.29 -7.75
C ILE A 364 1.11 -22.47 -9.02
N GLN A 365 1.35 -23.07 -10.21
CA GLN A 365 1.14 -22.41 -11.50
C GLN A 365 -0.34 -22.03 -11.68
N GLN A 366 -1.26 -22.92 -11.35
CA GLN A 366 -2.69 -22.64 -11.40
C GLN A 366 -3.06 -21.44 -10.51
N TYR A 367 -2.64 -21.44 -9.24
CA TYR A 367 -2.90 -20.32 -8.33
C TYR A 367 -2.27 -19.02 -8.82
N ALA A 368 -1.07 -19.06 -9.39
CA ALA A 368 -0.41 -17.87 -9.90
C ALA A 368 -1.19 -17.24 -11.07
N GLU A 369 -1.57 -18.04 -12.07
CA GLU A 369 -2.34 -17.55 -13.22
C GLU A 369 -3.74 -17.05 -12.83
N GLU A 370 -4.42 -17.79 -11.95
CA GLU A 370 -5.74 -17.39 -11.44
C GLU A 370 -5.66 -16.07 -10.70
N THR A 371 -4.63 -15.87 -9.88
CA THR A 371 -4.44 -14.64 -9.12
C THR A 371 -4.18 -13.46 -10.03
N VAL A 372 -3.35 -13.60 -11.06
CA VAL A 372 -3.17 -12.52 -12.05
C VAL A 372 -4.51 -12.17 -12.69
N ARG A 373 -5.31 -13.17 -13.10
CA ARG A 373 -6.64 -12.92 -13.65
C ARG A 373 -7.56 -12.18 -12.68
N HIS A 374 -7.57 -12.54 -11.39
CA HIS A 374 -8.33 -11.82 -10.35
C HIS A 374 -7.86 -10.36 -10.23
N LEU A 375 -6.57 -10.12 -10.13
CA LEU A 375 -6.03 -8.77 -9.99
C LEU A 375 -6.31 -7.90 -11.22
N MET A 376 -6.35 -8.48 -12.42
CA MET A 376 -6.66 -7.75 -13.66
C MET A 376 -8.15 -7.41 -13.81
N GLN A 377 -9.07 -8.09 -13.09
CA GLN A 377 -10.48 -7.67 -12.99
C GLN A 377 -10.66 -6.36 -12.21
N ILE A 378 -9.68 -5.98 -11.42
CA ILE A 378 -9.68 -4.72 -10.69
C ILE A 378 -9.14 -3.62 -11.61
N PRO A 379 -9.92 -2.56 -11.96
CA PRO A 379 -9.42 -1.49 -12.81
C PRO A 379 -8.19 -0.79 -12.23
N ALA A 380 -7.23 -0.43 -13.08
CA ALA A 380 -6.04 0.33 -12.67
C ALA A 380 -6.33 1.74 -12.13
N THR A 381 -7.57 2.22 -12.28
CA THR A 381 -8.05 3.48 -11.72
C THR A 381 -8.73 3.31 -10.36
N SER A 382 -8.85 2.09 -9.88
CA SER A 382 -9.50 1.76 -8.60
C SER A 382 -8.57 2.06 -7.42
N HIS A 383 -9.14 2.42 -6.27
CA HIS A 383 -8.42 2.58 -5.00
C HIS A 383 -7.81 1.25 -4.50
N TYR A 384 -8.32 0.11 -4.95
CA TYR A 384 -7.75 -1.21 -4.65
C TYR A 384 -6.38 -1.47 -5.31
N LEU A 385 -5.96 -0.62 -6.26
CA LEU A 385 -4.68 -0.78 -6.96
C LEU A 385 -3.50 -0.79 -5.99
N ASN A 386 -3.52 0.08 -4.99
CA ASN A 386 -2.40 0.25 -4.05
C ASN A 386 -2.13 -0.99 -3.19
N PHE A 387 -3.11 -1.88 -3.05
CA PHE A 387 -3.04 -3.08 -2.20
C PHE A 387 -2.61 -4.35 -2.95
N GLN A 388 -2.13 -4.23 -4.18
CA GLN A 388 -1.82 -5.37 -5.05
C GLN A 388 -0.32 -5.73 -5.10
N SER A 389 0.57 -4.93 -4.54
CA SER A 389 2.02 -5.08 -4.70
C SER A 389 2.55 -6.43 -4.25
N LEU A 390 2.20 -6.86 -3.05
CA LEU A 390 2.69 -8.12 -2.46
C LEU A 390 2.15 -9.36 -3.19
N PRO A 391 0.85 -9.50 -3.47
CA PRO A 391 0.36 -10.59 -4.32
C PRO A 391 1.00 -10.59 -5.70
N LEU A 392 1.17 -9.42 -6.36
CA LEU A 392 1.79 -9.34 -7.68
C LEU A 392 3.25 -9.81 -7.69
N LEU A 393 4.03 -9.50 -6.66
CA LEU A 393 5.39 -10.03 -6.55
C LEU A 393 5.38 -11.55 -6.47
N THR A 394 4.56 -12.12 -5.58
CA THR A 394 4.54 -13.57 -5.37
C THR A 394 4.07 -14.31 -6.62
N VAL A 395 2.92 -13.94 -7.17
CA VAL A 395 2.41 -14.65 -8.36
C VAL A 395 3.22 -14.37 -9.61
N GLY A 396 3.74 -13.14 -9.73
CA GLY A 396 4.63 -12.76 -10.82
C GLY A 396 5.89 -13.62 -10.86
N SER A 397 6.47 -13.96 -9.71
CA SER A 397 7.68 -14.78 -9.62
C SER A 397 7.47 -16.21 -10.13
N GLU A 398 6.21 -16.69 -10.20
CA GLU A 398 5.87 -18.03 -10.67
C GLU A 398 5.61 -18.11 -12.17
N LEU A 399 5.44 -16.99 -12.85
CA LEU A 399 5.12 -16.96 -14.28
C LEU A 399 6.31 -17.45 -15.12
N THR A 400 6.01 -18.34 -16.08
CA THR A 400 6.99 -18.92 -17.01
C THR A 400 7.08 -18.12 -18.33
N GLU A 401 7.99 -18.51 -19.23
CA GLU A 401 8.11 -17.92 -20.57
C GLU A 401 6.79 -18.04 -21.37
N SER A 402 6.05 -19.15 -21.20
CA SER A 402 4.74 -19.34 -21.84
C SER A 402 3.68 -18.31 -21.40
N ASN A 403 3.88 -17.64 -20.26
CA ASN A 403 2.98 -16.64 -19.68
C ASN A 403 3.41 -15.20 -20.00
N GLN A 404 4.08 -14.94 -21.13
CA GLN A 404 4.63 -13.60 -21.44
C GLN A 404 3.60 -12.48 -21.34
N SER A 405 2.37 -12.72 -21.81
CA SER A 405 1.29 -11.73 -21.70
C SER A 405 0.92 -11.40 -20.25
N LEU A 406 0.98 -12.37 -19.34
CA LEU A 406 0.73 -12.16 -17.92
C LEU A 406 1.91 -11.41 -17.27
N ARG A 407 3.16 -11.73 -17.65
CA ARG A 407 4.35 -10.98 -17.21
C ARG A 407 4.24 -9.50 -17.60
N ASP A 408 3.78 -9.19 -18.81
CA ASP A 408 3.58 -7.80 -19.26
C ASP A 408 2.49 -7.09 -18.44
N GLN A 409 1.39 -7.78 -18.14
CA GLN A 409 0.34 -7.25 -17.27
C GLN A 409 0.86 -6.96 -15.86
N VAL A 410 1.66 -7.83 -15.27
CA VAL A 410 2.30 -7.63 -13.97
C VAL A 410 3.24 -6.43 -14.00
N ARG A 411 4.07 -6.29 -15.04
CA ARG A 411 4.95 -5.12 -15.25
C ARG A 411 4.19 -3.81 -15.24
N ASP A 412 3.14 -3.76 -16.06
CA ASP A 412 2.32 -2.54 -16.19
C ASP A 412 1.59 -2.21 -14.89
N ARG A 413 1.15 -3.24 -14.17
CA ARG A 413 0.46 -3.06 -12.89
C ARG A 413 1.38 -2.52 -11.81
N LEU A 414 2.59 -3.06 -11.64
CA LEU A 414 3.59 -2.54 -10.67
C LEU A 414 4.03 -1.12 -11.01
N ARG A 415 4.18 -0.78 -12.29
CA ARG A 415 4.44 0.60 -12.72
C ARG A 415 3.28 1.55 -12.42
N ALA A 416 2.04 1.08 -12.59
CA ALA A 416 0.87 1.86 -12.24
C ALA A 416 0.78 2.10 -10.72
N ILE A 417 1.05 1.08 -9.90
CA ILE A 417 1.10 1.21 -8.43
C ILE A 417 2.17 2.23 -8.03
N TYR A 418 3.38 2.12 -8.57
CA TYR A 418 4.42 3.12 -8.31
C TYR A 418 4.01 4.52 -8.74
N SER A 419 3.32 4.67 -9.85
CA SER A 419 2.81 5.97 -10.31
C SER A 419 1.76 6.55 -9.35
N LEU A 420 1.08 5.69 -8.57
CA LEU A 420 0.09 6.09 -7.58
C LEU A 420 0.74 6.46 -6.23
N ASN A 421 1.51 5.54 -5.63
CA ASN A 421 1.98 5.64 -4.25
C ASN A 421 3.40 6.16 -4.08
N ARG A 422 4.20 6.20 -5.17
CA ARG A 422 5.60 6.67 -5.20
C ARG A 422 6.56 5.88 -4.31
N LEU A 423 6.21 4.67 -3.91
CA LEU A 423 7.09 3.83 -3.11
C LEU A 423 8.10 3.09 -4.00
N PRO A 424 9.42 3.33 -3.82
CA PRO A 424 10.48 2.71 -4.64
C PRO A 424 10.45 1.19 -4.62
N ALA A 425 9.93 0.59 -3.53
CA ALA A 425 9.78 -0.87 -3.38
C ALA A 425 9.06 -1.53 -4.55
N ASN A 426 8.09 -0.83 -5.20
CA ASN A 426 7.37 -1.37 -6.36
C ASN A 426 8.25 -1.50 -7.60
N LEU A 427 9.19 -0.57 -7.82
CA LEU A 427 10.15 -0.67 -8.94
C LEU A 427 11.23 -1.72 -8.65
N LEU A 428 11.63 -1.86 -7.39
CA LEU A 428 12.58 -2.88 -6.96
C LEU A 428 11.94 -4.27 -7.03
N ALA A 429 10.66 -4.42 -6.68
CA ALA A 429 9.90 -5.65 -6.89
C ALA A 429 9.84 -6.02 -8.39
N LEU A 430 9.62 -5.04 -9.27
CA LEU A 430 9.66 -5.27 -10.71
C LEU A 430 11.04 -5.73 -11.18
N ARG A 431 12.11 -5.08 -10.71
CA ARG A 431 13.49 -5.49 -11.00
C ARG A 431 13.77 -6.91 -10.51
N LEU A 432 13.31 -7.25 -9.30
CA LEU A 432 13.43 -8.60 -8.74
C LEU A 432 12.73 -9.64 -9.63
N LEU A 433 11.52 -9.33 -10.12
CA LEU A 433 10.79 -10.21 -11.04
C LEU A 433 11.52 -10.42 -12.36
N GLU A 434 12.09 -9.39 -12.98
CA GLU A 434 12.87 -9.53 -14.21
C GLU A 434 14.06 -10.50 -14.01
N GLU A 435 14.78 -10.38 -12.90
CA GLU A 435 15.89 -11.28 -12.58
C GLU A 435 15.42 -12.73 -12.35
N LEU A 436 14.26 -12.91 -11.69
CA LEU A 436 13.68 -14.23 -11.44
C LEU A 436 13.17 -14.87 -12.73
N TRP A 437 12.55 -14.09 -13.63
CA TRP A 437 12.13 -14.59 -14.94
C TRP A 437 13.32 -15.01 -15.79
N ASP A 438 14.37 -14.20 -15.83
CA ASP A 438 15.61 -14.55 -16.52
C ASP A 438 16.27 -15.83 -15.98
N ALA A 439 16.21 -16.05 -14.67
CA ALA A 439 16.73 -17.26 -14.05
C ALA A 439 15.85 -18.48 -14.37
N ARG A 440 14.53 -18.34 -14.29
CA ARG A 440 13.56 -19.39 -14.58
C ARG A 440 13.60 -19.82 -16.07
N ASP A 441 13.71 -18.86 -16.98
CA ASP A 441 13.77 -19.12 -18.44
C ASP A 441 15.09 -19.82 -18.84
N ARG A 442 16.15 -19.72 -18.00
CA ARG A 442 17.38 -20.49 -18.12
C ARG A 442 17.35 -21.86 -17.41
N GLY A 443 16.18 -22.27 -16.88
CA GLY A 443 16.01 -23.54 -16.16
C GLY A 443 16.45 -23.52 -14.68
N ASN A 444 16.69 -22.34 -14.10
CA ASN A 444 17.10 -22.16 -12.71
C ASN A 444 16.02 -21.39 -11.90
N PRO A 445 14.84 -22.00 -11.64
CA PRO A 445 13.79 -21.31 -10.91
C PRO A 445 14.24 -20.99 -9.49
N SER A 446 14.01 -19.75 -9.06
CA SER A 446 14.33 -19.27 -7.72
C SER A 446 13.09 -18.77 -6.99
N PHE A 447 13.05 -18.99 -5.69
CA PHE A 447 12.03 -18.40 -4.83
C PHE A 447 12.37 -16.93 -4.54
N TRP A 448 11.40 -16.04 -4.66
CA TRP A 448 11.63 -14.59 -4.60
C TRP A 448 12.17 -14.11 -3.24
N LEU A 449 11.72 -14.70 -2.10
CA LEU A 449 12.12 -14.21 -0.78
C LEU A 449 13.61 -14.45 -0.49
N PRO A 450 14.19 -15.67 -0.61
CA PRO A 450 15.64 -15.86 -0.46
C PRO A 450 16.42 -14.97 -1.41
N HIS A 451 15.99 -14.83 -2.66
CA HIS A 451 16.67 -14.00 -3.66
C HIS A 451 16.70 -12.52 -3.25
N MET A 452 15.59 -12.00 -2.73
CA MET A 452 15.48 -10.65 -2.18
C MET A 452 16.39 -10.45 -0.95
N LEU A 453 16.38 -11.43 -0.02
CA LEU A 453 17.18 -11.37 1.21
C LEU A 453 18.69 -11.43 0.94
N GLN A 454 19.14 -12.22 -0.06
CA GLN A 454 20.53 -12.29 -0.52
C GLN A 454 21.06 -10.94 -1.03
N LYS A 455 20.17 -10.09 -1.57
CA LYS A 455 20.50 -8.72 -1.97
C LYS A 455 20.51 -7.73 -0.79
N ASP A 456 20.25 -8.20 0.41
CA ASP A 456 20.03 -7.38 1.60
C ASP A 456 18.86 -6.38 1.42
N TRP A 457 17.87 -6.75 0.62
CA TRP A 457 16.65 -5.96 0.44
C TRP A 457 15.58 -6.34 1.46
N ARG A 458 14.89 -5.34 1.95
CA ARG A 458 13.76 -5.45 2.89
C ARG A 458 12.60 -4.62 2.36
N LEU A 459 12.02 -5.07 1.25
CA LEU A 459 10.98 -4.34 0.54
C LEU A 459 9.64 -4.45 1.28
N LEU A 460 9.14 -3.34 1.79
CA LEU A 460 7.76 -3.25 2.27
C LEU A 460 6.84 -3.01 1.08
N LEU A 461 5.97 -3.98 0.81
CA LEU A 461 5.04 -4.00 -0.33
C LEU A 461 3.59 -3.97 0.17
N GLY A 462 3.06 -2.75 0.38
CA GLY A 462 1.72 -2.61 0.92
C GLY A 462 1.24 -1.17 1.01
#